data_a0551b033be4347c24065f23eeac1888
#
_entry.id   a0551b033be4347c24065f23eeac1888
#
_cell.length_a   1.000
_cell.length_b   1.000
_cell.length_c   1.000
_cell.angle_alpha   90.00
_cell.angle_beta   90.00
_cell.angle_gamma   90.00
#
_symmetry.space_group_name_H-M   'P 1'
#
loop_
_entity.id
_entity.type
_entity.pdbx_description
1 polymer ?
#
loop_
_entity_poly.entity_id
_entity_poly.type
_entity_poly.pdbx_seq_one_letter_code
_entity_poly.pdbx_strand_id
1 'polypeptide(L)'
;MPSVSSFDHSDFQRIQFCQAKLISPQLFIQLKKTVIQKIEACSTQKEKVHLQLLLLMYILAYRLGCRLNEIRGLTLGEIICPQLLWKDDPGNQTVAIRITLKNNVYRRLKSQNAQRQLDLNAVLLDDELQAVKSYLLHCFQQPNNKKANEQLVFEIGGEILSELYISKMTRLLFDEVIKPDHGYTFHSFRHSAATHLA
;
A
#
# COMPACT_ATOMS: atom_id res chain seq x y z
N MET A 1 -6.85 51.03 -27.19
CA MET A 1 -6.10 49.79 -27.37
C MET A 1 -5.62 49.35 -26.00
N PRO A 2 -6.07 48.26 -25.47
CA PRO A 2 -5.56 47.77 -24.18
C PRO A 2 -4.20 47.11 -24.38
N SER A 3 -3.24 47.48 -23.54
CA SER A 3 -1.88 46.96 -23.51
C SER A 3 -1.87 45.50 -23.13
N VAL A 4 -1.23 44.66 -23.96
CA VAL A 4 -0.93 43.24 -23.67
C VAL A 4 0.07 43.22 -22.51
N SER A 5 -0.37 42.79 -21.34
CA SER A 5 0.50 42.56 -20.20
C SER A 5 1.48 41.45 -20.55
N SER A 6 2.76 41.72 -20.42
CA SER A 6 3.86 40.77 -20.57
C SER A 6 3.66 39.60 -19.61
N PHE A 7 3.45 38.40 -20.15
CA PHE A 7 3.54 37.16 -19.38
C PHE A 7 4.97 37.02 -18.88
N ASP A 8 5.10 36.94 -17.56
CA ASP A 8 6.39 36.79 -16.91
C ASP A 8 6.88 35.34 -17.11
N HIS A 9 7.99 35.21 -17.82
CA HIS A 9 8.66 33.92 -18.08
C HIS A 9 9.17 33.20 -16.83
N SER A 10 9.08 33.83 -15.64
CA SER A 10 9.52 33.23 -14.38
C SER A 10 8.59 32.11 -13.85
N ASP A 11 7.33 32.09 -14.30
CA ASP A 11 6.36 31.06 -13.85
C ASP A 11 6.52 29.72 -14.58
N PHE A 12 7.20 29.64 -15.70
CA PHE A 12 7.44 28.40 -16.42
C PHE A 12 8.55 27.52 -15.81
N GLN A 13 9.38 28.04 -14.92
CA GLN A 13 10.47 27.26 -14.30
C GLN A 13 10.02 26.42 -13.10
N ARG A 14 8.75 26.50 -12.66
CA ARG A 14 8.23 25.73 -11.51
C ARG A 14 7.51 24.43 -11.84
N ILE A 15 7.38 24.06 -13.09
CA ILE A 15 7.02 22.69 -13.45
C ILE A 15 8.30 21.86 -13.39
N GLN A 16 8.81 21.62 -12.19
CA GLN A 16 9.63 20.46 -11.96
C GLN A 16 8.72 19.26 -12.27
N PHE A 17 8.85 18.74 -13.48
CA PHE A 17 8.40 17.40 -13.79
C PHE A 17 9.09 16.50 -12.78
N CYS A 18 8.40 16.18 -11.69
CA CYS A 18 8.78 15.06 -10.87
C CYS A 18 8.75 13.85 -11.82
N GLN A 19 9.89 13.50 -12.41
CA GLN A 19 10.03 12.26 -13.15
C GLN A 19 9.91 11.15 -12.12
N ALA A 20 8.66 10.79 -11.84
CA ALA A 20 8.38 9.68 -10.96
C ALA A 20 9.00 8.44 -11.60
N LYS A 21 10.05 7.92 -11.00
CA LYS A 21 10.69 6.70 -11.48
C LYS A 21 9.71 5.55 -11.38
N LEU A 22 9.47 4.89 -12.51
CA LEU A 22 8.57 3.75 -12.61
C LEU A 22 9.30 2.46 -12.21
N ILE A 23 8.67 1.68 -11.38
CA ILE A 23 9.14 0.35 -10.97
C ILE A 23 8.66 -0.64 -12.03
N SER A 24 9.60 -1.25 -12.77
CA SER A 24 9.25 -2.31 -13.73
C SER A 24 8.71 -3.56 -13.01
N PRO A 25 7.93 -4.42 -13.69
CA PRO A 25 7.50 -5.69 -13.11
C PRO A 25 8.65 -6.55 -12.60
N GLN A 26 9.76 -6.60 -13.33
CA GLN A 26 10.96 -7.34 -12.93
C GLN A 26 11.57 -6.78 -11.65
N LEU A 27 11.68 -5.46 -11.55
CA LEU A 27 12.19 -4.82 -10.33
C LEU A 27 11.25 -5.07 -9.15
N PHE A 28 9.93 -5.03 -9.34
CA PHE A 28 8.98 -5.33 -8.28
C PHE A 28 9.10 -6.78 -7.79
N ILE A 29 9.30 -7.74 -8.69
CA ILE A 29 9.53 -9.14 -8.34
C ILE A 29 10.83 -9.27 -7.50
N GLN A 30 11.91 -8.59 -7.88
CA GLN A 30 13.15 -8.58 -7.13
C GLN A 30 12.96 -7.99 -5.72
N LEU A 31 12.28 -6.85 -5.61
CA LEU A 31 11.95 -6.22 -4.31
C LEU A 31 11.15 -7.17 -3.42
N LYS A 32 10.09 -7.81 -3.95
CA LYS A 32 9.30 -8.81 -3.20
C LYS A 32 10.19 -9.94 -2.70
N LYS A 33 11.02 -10.52 -3.59
CA LYS A 33 11.93 -11.63 -3.25
C LYS A 33 12.90 -11.24 -2.14
N THR A 34 13.50 -10.06 -2.22
CA THR A 34 14.42 -9.57 -1.19
C THR A 34 13.73 -9.42 0.18
N VAL A 35 12.50 -8.86 0.20
CA VAL A 35 11.75 -8.74 1.47
C VAL A 35 11.40 -10.12 2.03
N ILE A 36 10.97 -11.07 1.19
CA ILE A 36 10.65 -12.44 1.62
C ILE A 36 11.90 -13.12 2.22
N GLN A 37 13.06 -13.02 1.57
CA GLN A 37 14.33 -13.55 2.09
C GLN A 37 14.69 -12.94 3.45
N LYS A 38 14.46 -11.62 3.62
CA LYS A 38 14.66 -10.97 4.94
C LYS A 38 13.69 -11.50 5.99
N ILE A 39 12.41 -11.73 5.65
CA ILE A 39 11.42 -12.30 6.55
C ILE A 39 11.86 -13.70 7.02
N GLU A 40 12.39 -14.51 6.10
CA GLU A 40 12.89 -15.87 6.40
C GLU A 40 14.15 -15.85 7.27
N ALA A 41 15.03 -14.87 7.03
CA ALA A 41 16.28 -14.71 7.77
C ALA A 41 16.12 -14.02 9.14
N CYS A 42 14.94 -13.44 9.43
CA CYS A 42 14.71 -12.75 10.69
C CYS A 42 14.73 -13.69 11.89
N SER A 43 15.53 -13.32 12.90
CA SER A 43 15.62 -14.02 14.17
C SER A 43 14.54 -13.59 15.18
N THR A 44 13.97 -12.42 15.04
CA THR A 44 12.96 -11.90 15.98
C THR A 44 11.58 -11.83 15.35
N GLN A 45 10.55 -12.27 16.09
CA GLN A 45 9.15 -12.21 15.64
C GLN A 45 8.69 -10.76 15.36
N LYS A 46 9.16 -9.80 16.14
CA LYS A 46 8.82 -8.39 15.97
C LYS A 46 9.27 -7.85 14.61
N GLU A 47 10.52 -8.08 14.24
CA GLU A 47 11.08 -7.66 12.96
C GLU A 47 10.40 -8.36 11.78
N LYS A 48 10.13 -9.65 11.93
CA LYS A 48 9.39 -10.44 10.95
C LYS A 48 8.02 -9.83 10.64
N VAL A 49 7.24 -9.47 11.66
CA VAL A 49 5.95 -8.80 11.49
C VAL A 49 6.10 -7.46 10.77
N HIS A 50 7.09 -6.65 11.13
CA HIS A 50 7.35 -5.37 10.46
C HIS A 50 7.60 -5.53 8.95
N LEU A 51 8.42 -6.50 8.57
CA LEU A 51 8.73 -6.78 7.17
C LEU A 51 7.52 -7.33 6.41
N GLN A 52 6.72 -8.18 7.05
CA GLN A 52 5.46 -8.66 6.47
C GLN A 52 4.50 -7.51 6.19
N LEU A 53 4.32 -6.58 7.14
CA LEU A 53 3.50 -5.39 6.94
C LEU A 53 3.99 -4.53 5.77
N LEU A 54 5.30 -4.28 5.70
CA LEU A 54 5.90 -3.52 4.60
C LEU A 54 5.67 -4.20 3.25
N LEU A 55 5.85 -5.52 3.18
CA LEU A 55 5.60 -6.29 1.95
C LEU A 55 4.15 -6.11 1.46
N LEU A 56 3.18 -6.26 2.36
CA LEU A 56 1.77 -6.09 2.03
C LEU A 56 1.46 -4.65 1.59
N MET A 57 2.05 -3.65 2.25
CA MET A 57 1.91 -2.24 1.85
C MET A 57 2.48 -1.98 0.46
N TYR A 58 3.62 -2.57 0.10
CA TYR A 58 4.20 -2.46 -1.24
C TYR A 58 3.32 -3.12 -2.30
N ILE A 59 2.76 -4.29 -2.01
CA ILE A 59 1.82 -4.98 -2.90
C ILE A 59 0.59 -4.09 -3.17
N LEU A 60 -0.05 -3.56 -2.13
CA LEU A 60 -1.23 -2.70 -2.27
C LEU A 60 -0.91 -1.40 -3.02
N ALA A 61 0.27 -0.81 -2.77
CA ALA A 61 0.68 0.40 -3.48
C ALA A 61 0.97 0.12 -4.97
N TYR A 62 1.65 -0.97 -5.29
CA TYR A 62 2.05 -1.33 -6.65
C TYR A 62 0.89 -1.86 -7.48
N ARG A 63 0.02 -2.70 -6.92
CA ARG A 63 -1.08 -3.33 -7.64
C ARG A 63 -2.33 -2.44 -7.72
N LEU A 64 -2.66 -1.74 -6.65
CA LEU A 64 -3.91 -0.99 -6.53
C LEU A 64 -3.72 0.53 -6.63
N GLY A 65 -2.49 0.99 -6.74
CA GLY A 65 -2.19 2.42 -6.80
C GLY A 65 -2.57 3.20 -5.53
N CYS A 66 -2.61 2.54 -4.38
CA CYS A 66 -2.95 3.18 -3.12
C CYS A 66 -1.86 4.17 -2.67
N ARG A 67 -2.28 5.32 -2.12
CA ARG A 67 -1.36 6.26 -1.48
C ARG A 67 -0.91 5.71 -0.13
N LEU A 68 0.29 6.11 0.30
CA LEU A 68 0.83 5.70 1.60
C LEU A 68 -0.17 5.93 2.75
N ASN A 69 -0.76 7.12 2.82
CA ASN A 69 -1.73 7.44 3.88
C ASN A 69 -3.08 6.70 3.72
N GLU A 70 -3.44 6.28 2.51
CA GLU A 70 -4.62 5.43 2.28
C GLU A 70 -4.39 4.05 2.89
N ILE A 71 -3.19 3.49 2.73
CA ILE A 71 -2.82 2.18 3.28
C ILE A 71 -2.63 2.26 4.79
N ARG A 72 -1.85 3.23 5.29
CA ARG A 72 -1.60 3.40 6.73
C ARG A 72 -2.87 3.56 7.56
N GLY A 73 -3.82 4.34 7.05
CA GLY A 73 -5.10 4.59 7.72
C GLY A 73 -6.19 3.58 7.36
N LEU A 74 -5.87 2.44 6.75
CA LEU A 74 -6.86 1.41 6.44
C LEU A 74 -7.33 0.72 7.71
N THR A 75 -8.65 0.61 7.87
CA THR A 75 -9.29 -0.06 9.01
C THR A 75 -9.97 -1.35 8.60
N LEU A 76 -10.17 -2.27 9.55
CA LEU A 76 -10.89 -3.53 9.30
C LEU A 76 -12.33 -3.29 8.84
N GLY A 77 -12.96 -2.21 9.28
CA GLY A 77 -14.31 -1.81 8.84
C GLY A 77 -14.39 -1.38 7.37
N GLU A 78 -13.26 -1.21 6.69
CA GLU A 78 -13.19 -0.91 5.26
C GLU A 78 -12.89 -2.14 4.40
N ILE A 79 -12.67 -3.30 5.04
CA ILE A 79 -12.45 -4.58 4.36
C ILE A 79 -13.79 -5.31 4.27
N ILE A 80 -14.20 -5.59 3.05
CA ILE A 80 -15.37 -6.44 2.77
C ILE A 80 -14.83 -7.80 2.36
N CYS A 81 -14.98 -8.77 3.23
CA CYS A 81 -14.59 -10.15 2.99
C CYS A 81 -15.66 -11.07 3.58
N PRO A 82 -16.75 -11.35 2.85
CA PRO A 82 -17.89 -12.11 3.35
C PRO A 82 -17.53 -13.45 3.96
N GLN A 83 -16.56 -14.13 3.39
CA GLN A 83 -16.21 -15.51 3.78
C GLN A 83 -15.15 -15.60 4.89
N LEU A 84 -14.40 -14.54 5.21
CA LEU A 84 -13.59 -14.52 6.44
C LEU A 84 -14.47 -14.47 7.69
N LEU A 85 -15.73 -14.03 7.52
CA LEU A 85 -16.72 -13.93 8.58
C LEU A 85 -17.56 -15.23 8.72
N TRP A 86 -17.58 -16.09 7.70
CA TRP A 86 -18.41 -17.30 7.66
C TRP A 86 -17.51 -18.54 7.64
N LYS A 87 -17.41 -19.20 8.78
CA LYS A 87 -16.51 -20.35 8.99
C LYS A 87 -16.92 -21.65 8.27
N ASP A 88 -18.10 -21.70 7.64
CA ASP A 88 -18.76 -22.97 7.35
C ASP A 88 -19.12 -23.21 5.86
N ASP A 89 -18.41 -22.59 4.89
CA ASP A 89 -18.64 -22.95 3.49
C ASP A 89 -17.43 -23.71 2.91
N PRO A 90 -17.49 -25.06 2.82
CA PRO A 90 -16.45 -25.88 2.20
C PRO A 90 -16.46 -25.83 0.66
N GLY A 91 -17.36 -25.09 0.05
CA GLY A 91 -17.49 -24.94 -1.40
C GLY A 91 -16.60 -23.83 -1.93
N ASN A 92 -15.53 -24.22 -2.55
CA ASN A 92 -14.61 -23.61 -3.53
C ASN A 92 -15.08 -22.32 -4.26
N GLN A 93 -15.69 -21.36 -3.57
CA GLN A 93 -16.02 -20.07 -4.12
C GLN A 93 -14.83 -19.11 -3.88
N THR A 94 -14.39 -18.49 -4.96
CA THR A 94 -13.33 -17.47 -4.96
C THR A 94 -13.73 -16.33 -4.04
N VAL A 95 -13.10 -16.28 -2.87
CA VAL A 95 -13.41 -15.27 -1.85
C VAL A 95 -13.10 -13.88 -2.38
N ALA A 96 -14.12 -13.09 -2.70
CA ALA A 96 -13.94 -11.72 -3.11
C ALA A 96 -13.53 -10.85 -1.90
N ILE A 97 -12.31 -10.32 -1.92
CA ILE A 97 -11.85 -9.34 -0.95
C ILE A 97 -11.91 -7.96 -1.59
N ARG A 98 -12.66 -7.05 -0.98
CA ARG A 98 -12.76 -5.65 -1.42
C ARG A 98 -12.30 -4.72 -0.33
N ILE A 99 -11.61 -3.67 -0.73
CA ILE A 99 -11.25 -2.54 0.14
C ILE A 99 -12.10 -1.35 -0.27
N THR A 100 -12.81 -0.74 0.68
CA THR A 100 -13.54 0.50 0.44
C THR A 100 -12.74 1.67 1.03
N LEU A 101 -12.05 2.42 0.18
CA LEU A 101 -11.33 3.61 0.61
C LEU A 101 -12.30 4.78 0.79
N LYS A 102 -12.44 5.26 2.01
CA LYS A 102 -13.27 6.41 2.41
C LYS A 102 -12.57 7.23 3.50
N ASN A 103 -13.12 8.39 3.85
CA ASN A 103 -12.65 9.12 5.02
C ASN A 103 -12.91 8.30 6.30
N ASN A 104 -11.96 8.31 7.21
CA ASN A 104 -12.10 7.70 8.52
C ASN A 104 -11.32 8.52 9.59
N VAL A 105 -11.28 8.05 10.82
CA VAL A 105 -10.63 8.75 11.95
C VAL A 105 -9.12 8.92 11.79
N TYR A 106 -8.47 8.06 10.99
CA TYR A 106 -7.02 8.05 10.79
C TYR A 106 -6.57 8.78 9.53
N ARG A 107 -7.50 9.05 8.58
CA ARG A 107 -7.16 9.71 7.32
C ARG A 107 -8.31 10.50 6.73
N ARG A 108 -7.93 11.58 6.03
CA ARG A 108 -8.79 12.28 5.08
C ARG A 108 -8.30 12.00 3.66
N LEU A 109 -9.22 11.68 2.76
CA LEU A 109 -8.93 11.59 1.35
C LEU A 109 -8.74 13.00 0.76
N LYS A 110 -7.86 13.14 -0.23
CA LYS A 110 -7.54 14.43 -0.84
C LYS A 110 -8.74 15.09 -1.54
N SER A 111 -9.71 14.29 -1.99
CA SER A 111 -10.94 14.75 -2.61
C SER A 111 -12.06 13.72 -2.43
N GLN A 112 -13.32 14.11 -2.62
CA GLN A 112 -14.45 13.18 -2.60
C GLN A 112 -14.31 12.10 -3.68
N ASN A 113 -13.80 12.44 -4.85
CA ASN A 113 -13.56 11.50 -5.95
C ASN A 113 -12.44 10.47 -5.64
N ALA A 114 -11.72 10.62 -4.53
CA ALA A 114 -10.75 9.63 -4.08
C ALA A 114 -11.39 8.44 -3.32
N GLN A 115 -12.68 8.53 -3.00
CA GLN A 115 -13.45 7.38 -2.48
C GLN A 115 -13.61 6.36 -3.62
N ARG A 116 -13.27 5.12 -3.31
CA ARG A 116 -13.34 4.04 -4.30
C ARG A 116 -13.38 2.67 -3.64
N GLN A 117 -13.88 1.71 -4.38
CA GLN A 117 -13.75 0.29 -4.03
C GLN A 117 -12.66 -0.35 -4.90
N LEU A 118 -11.88 -1.21 -4.29
CA LEU A 118 -10.79 -1.95 -4.92
C LEU A 118 -11.05 -3.44 -4.71
N ASP A 119 -11.15 -4.18 -5.81
CA ASP A 119 -11.29 -5.64 -5.78
C ASP A 119 -9.89 -6.26 -5.84
N LEU A 120 -9.50 -6.93 -4.76
CA LEU A 120 -8.17 -7.53 -4.67
C LEU A 120 -8.03 -8.72 -5.59
N ASN A 121 -9.08 -9.49 -5.76
CA ASN A 121 -9.06 -10.70 -6.59
C ASN A 121 -8.84 -10.40 -8.07
N ALA A 122 -9.28 -9.22 -8.53
CA ALA A 122 -9.11 -8.81 -9.92
C ALA A 122 -7.69 -8.35 -10.26
N VAL A 123 -6.88 -7.99 -9.24
CA VAL A 123 -5.62 -7.27 -9.48
C VAL A 123 -4.40 -7.97 -8.88
N LEU A 124 -4.57 -8.70 -7.76
CA LEU A 124 -3.46 -9.41 -7.11
C LEU A 124 -3.19 -10.76 -7.78
N LEU A 125 -1.92 -11.14 -7.80
CA LEU A 125 -1.52 -12.51 -8.14
C LEU A 125 -1.93 -13.47 -7.02
N ASP A 126 -2.03 -14.76 -7.30
CA ASP A 126 -2.49 -15.76 -6.32
C ASP A 126 -1.64 -15.79 -5.04
N ASP A 127 -0.32 -15.71 -5.17
CA ASP A 127 0.61 -15.65 -4.04
C ASP A 127 0.42 -14.37 -3.19
N GLU A 128 0.21 -13.23 -3.84
CA GLU A 128 -0.05 -11.95 -3.21
C GLU A 128 -1.42 -11.95 -2.51
N LEU A 129 -2.44 -12.48 -3.17
CA LEU A 129 -3.78 -12.61 -2.62
C LEU A 129 -3.80 -13.51 -1.38
N GLN A 130 -3.09 -14.65 -1.41
CA GLN A 130 -2.98 -15.54 -0.26
C GLN A 130 -2.25 -14.89 0.92
N ALA A 131 -1.18 -14.13 0.66
CA ALA A 131 -0.47 -13.38 1.69
C ALA A 131 -1.38 -12.35 2.37
N VAL A 132 -2.14 -11.57 1.56
CA VAL A 132 -3.11 -10.59 2.07
C VAL A 132 -4.25 -11.28 2.85
N LYS A 133 -4.82 -12.38 2.32
CA LYS A 133 -5.86 -13.16 3.00
C LYS A 133 -5.41 -13.64 4.38
N SER A 134 -4.25 -14.30 4.42
CA SER A 134 -3.70 -14.85 5.67
C SER A 134 -3.49 -13.77 6.72
N TYR A 135 -2.99 -12.61 6.30
CA TYR A 135 -2.80 -11.48 7.18
C TYR A 135 -4.13 -10.88 7.68
N LEU A 136 -5.09 -10.66 6.79
CA LEU A 136 -6.41 -10.14 7.17
C LEU A 136 -7.13 -11.10 8.11
N LEU A 137 -7.08 -12.40 7.84
CA LEU A 137 -7.65 -13.41 8.72
C LEU A 137 -7.04 -13.31 10.12
N HIS A 138 -5.72 -13.18 10.21
CA HIS A 138 -5.05 -12.95 11.48
C HIS A 138 -5.57 -11.69 12.19
N CYS A 139 -5.71 -10.56 11.47
CA CYS A 139 -6.27 -9.33 12.04
C CYS A 139 -7.69 -9.49 12.59
N PHE A 140 -8.56 -10.20 11.85
CA PHE A 140 -9.95 -10.45 12.29
C PHE A 140 -10.05 -11.41 13.48
N GLN A 141 -9.07 -12.29 13.67
CA GLN A 141 -9.05 -13.24 14.78
C GLN A 141 -8.45 -12.66 16.06
N GLN A 142 -7.77 -11.53 15.99
CA GLN A 142 -7.22 -10.90 17.19
C GLN A 142 -8.33 -10.37 18.10
N PRO A 143 -8.34 -10.73 19.40
CA PRO A 143 -9.24 -10.13 20.35
C PRO A 143 -8.97 -8.62 20.43
N ASN A 144 -9.95 -7.82 20.08
CA ASN A 144 -9.82 -6.38 20.13
C ASN A 144 -11.12 -5.76 20.67
N ASN A 145 -10.97 -4.83 21.61
CA ASN A 145 -12.09 -4.08 22.18
C ASN A 145 -12.50 -2.86 21.32
N LYS A 146 -11.75 -2.57 20.25
CA LYS A 146 -12.07 -1.49 19.32
C LYS A 146 -13.13 -1.94 18.32
N LYS A 147 -13.95 -1.00 17.86
CA LYS A 147 -14.85 -1.24 16.73
C LYS A 147 -14.04 -1.47 15.45
N ALA A 148 -14.54 -2.27 14.52
CA ALA A 148 -13.83 -2.60 13.28
C ALA A 148 -13.40 -1.35 12.47
N ASN A 149 -14.16 -0.27 12.51
CA ASN A 149 -13.84 1.01 11.87
C ASN A 149 -12.79 1.85 12.62
N GLU A 150 -12.38 1.43 13.81
CA GLU A 150 -11.34 2.05 14.63
C GLU A 150 -10.08 1.15 14.73
N GLN A 151 -10.16 -0.09 14.25
CA GLN A 151 -9.06 -1.03 14.24
C GLN A 151 -8.27 -0.91 12.95
N LEU A 152 -7.01 -0.47 13.06
CA LEU A 152 -6.11 -0.37 11.91
C LEU A 152 -5.73 -1.76 11.38
N VAL A 153 -5.63 -1.87 10.06
CA VAL A 153 -5.08 -3.06 9.41
C VAL A 153 -3.56 -3.10 9.54
N PHE A 154 -2.89 -1.94 9.38
CA PHE A 154 -1.44 -1.82 9.42
C PHE A 154 -1.02 -1.07 10.70
N GLU A 155 -0.96 -1.80 11.81
CA GLU A 155 -0.53 -1.26 13.10
C GLU A 155 0.55 -2.13 13.75
N ILE A 156 1.30 -1.53 14.65
CA ILE A 156 2.25 -2.22 15.52
C ILE A 156 2.04 -1.72 16.95
N GLY A 157 1.64 -2.64 17.83
CA GLY A 157 1.35 -2.28 19.21
C GLY A 157 0.17 -1.32 19.37
N GLY A 158 -0.79 -1.35 18.44
CA GLY A 158 -1.98 -0.47 18.46
C GLY A 158 -1.75 0.91 17.86
N GLU A 159 -0.56 1.17 17.32
CA GLU A 159 -0.19 2.45 16.73
C GLU A 159 -0.02 2.37 15.20
N ILE A 160 -0.41 3.44 14.53
CA ILE A 160 -0.21 3.58 13.09
C ILE A 160 1.28 3.66 12.75
N LEU A 161 1.72 2.92 11.73
CA LEU A 161 3.11 2.96 11.26
C LEU A 161 3.51 4.38 10.85
N SER A 162 4.65 4.85 11.35
CA SER A 162 5.14 6.18 11.00
C SER A 162 5.56 6.26 9.53
N GLU A 163 5.26 7.38 8.89
CA GLU A 163 5.64 7.63 7.49
C GLU A 163 7.15 7.65 7.31
N LEU A 164 7.87 8.22 8.29
CA LEU A 164 9.32 8.26 8.30
C LEU A 164 9.93 6.86 8.33
N TYR A 165 9.38 5.96 9.16
CA TYR A 165 9.82 4.56 9.22
C TYR A 165 9.64 3.85 7.88
N ILE A 166 8.44 3.95 7.28
CA ILE A 166 8.15 3.32 5.99
C ILE A 166 9.06 3.88 4.89
N SER A 167 9.25 5.19 4.84
CA SER A 167 10.12 5.84 3.86
C SER A 167 11.58 5.39 4.01
N LYS A 168 12.09 5.30 5.24
CA LYS A 168 13.44 4.81 5.53
C LYS A 168 13.62 3.35 5.08
N MET A 169 12.69 2.48 5.45
CA MET A 169 12.74 1.06 5.08
C MET A 169 12.63 0.86 3.57
N THR A 170 11.78 1.65 2.91
CA THR A 170 11.66 1.64 1.46
C THR A 170 12.97 2.04 0.78
N ARG A 171 13.62 3.10 1.25
CA ARG A 171 14.92 3.53 0.73
C ARG A 171 15.98 2.44 0.89
N LEU A 172 16.11 1.87 2.09
CA LEU A 172 17.06 0.79 2.36
C LEU A 172 16.84 -0.43 1.46
N LEU A 173 15.59 -0.78 1.19
CA LEU A 173 15.25 -1.87 0.28
C LEU A 173 15.71 -1.57 -1.16
N PHE A 174 15.49 -0.37 -1.65
CA PHE A 174 15.95 0.01 -2.98
C PHE A 174 17.48 0.13 -3.07
N ASP A 175 18.13 0.67 -2.04
CA ASP A 175 19.60 0.74 -1.95
C ASP A 175 20.25 -0.65 -2.07
N GLU A 176 19.60 -1.67 -1.50
CA GLU A 176 20.06 -3.06 -1.54
C GLU A 176 19.86 -3.72 -2.92
N VAL A 177 18.70 -3.46 -3.55
CA VAL A 177 18.33 -4.15 -4.82
C VAL A 177 18.96 -3.48 -6.04
N ILE A 178 19.11 -2.14 -6.03
CA ILE A 178 19.57 -1.40 -7.21
C ILE A 178 20.96 -0.81 -6.99
N LYS A 179 21.10 0.10 -6.07
CA LYS A 179 22.30 0.86 -5.63
C LYS A 179 21.84 2.15 -4.93
N PRO A 180 22.66 2.82 -4.12
CA PRO A 180 22.36 4.16 -3.60
C PRO A 180 22.06 5.18 -4.72
N ASP A 181 21.35 6.24 -4.36
CA ASP A 181 20.97 7.36 -5.24
C ASP A 181 20.03 7.01 -6.41
N HIS A 182 19.26 5.94 -6.25
CA HIS A 182 18.29 5.48 -7.24
C HIS A 182 17.08 6.43 -7.44
N GLY A 183 16.77 7.30 -6.46
CA GLY A 183 15.63 8.25 -6.53
C GLY A 183 14.24 7.61 -6.45
N TYR A 184 14.12 6.30 -6.18
CA TYR A 184 12.84 5.65 -5.89
C TYR A 184 12.37 5.95 -4.49
N THR A 185 11.05 6.06 -4.32
CA THR A 185 10.37 6.28 -3.04
C THR A 185 9.15 5.37 -2.94
N PHE A 186 8.47 5.34 -1.80
CA PHE A 186 7.19 4.64 -1.69
C PHE A 186 6.18 5.11 -2.75
N HIS A 187 6.22 6.38 -3.13
CA HIS A 187 5.33 6.94 -4.14
C HIS A 187 5.54 6.34 -5.54
N SER A 188 6.75 5.85 -5.83
CA SER A 188 7.08 5.16 -7.08
C SER A 188 6.24 3.91 -7.31
N PHE A 189 5.88 3.16 -6.27
CA PHE A 189 4.97 2.01 -6.38
C PHE A 189 3.61 2.42 -6.97
N ARG A 190 3.03 3.50 -6.44
CA ARG A 190 1.75 4.02 -6.93
C ARG A 190 1.82 4.53 -8.37
N HIS A 191 2.87 5.25 -8.76
CA HIS A 191 3.03 5.71 -10.14
C HIS A 191 3.11 4.55 -11.11
N SER A 192 3.80 3.48 -10.72
CA SER A 192 3.90 2.27 -11.52
C SER A 192 2.56 1.59 -11.73
N ALA A 193 1.72 1.52 -10.69
CA ALA A 193 0.37 0.98 -10.81
C ALA A 193 -0.45 1.73 -11.87
N ALA A 194 -0.44 3.05 -11.85
CA ALA A 194 -1.17 3.87 -12.82
C ALA A 194 -0.70 3.66 -14.27
N THR A 195 0.59 3.34 -14.46
CA THR A 195 1.17 3.10 -15.79
C THR A 195 0.92 1.69 -16.31
N HIS A 196 0.86 0.69 -15.41
CA HIS A 196 0.68 -0.72 -15.82
C HIS A 196 -0.79 -1.14 -15.94
N LEU A 197 -1.72 -0.36 -15.41
CA LEU A 197 -3.17 -0.60 -15.51
C LEU A 197 -3.84 0.20 -16.64
N ALA A 198 -3.13 1.13 -17.28
CA ALA A 198 -3.59 1.89 -18.44
C ALA A 198 -3.27 1.17 -19.74
#